data_6d7c20808db4428e4f555ae3214ccce5
#
_entry.id   6d7c20808db4428e4f555ae3214ccce5
#
_cell.length_a   1.000
_cell.length_b   1.000
_cell.length_c   1.000
_cell.angle_alpha   90.00
_cell.angle_beta   90.00
_cell.angle_gamma   90.00
#
_symmetry.space_group_name_H-M   'P 1'
#
loop_
_entity.id
_entity.type
_entity.pdbx_description
1 polymer ?
#
loop_
_entity_poly.entity_id
_entity_poly.type
_entity_poly.pdbx_seq_one_letter_code
_entity_poly.pdbx_strand_id
1 'polypeptide(L)'
;MIFGIRGNNSKAELAPIVHRLVKGLDTAGIAYICEKELASQVRKRFKDKLKQSSVADEKELAKRSDFMISIGGDGTFLATAKLVGNRNIPIIGVNLGKLGFLAEANIDQMDKV
;
A
#
# COMPACT_ATOMS: atom_id res chain seq x y z
N MET A 1 -10.57 1.56 -11.52
CA MET A 1 -9.26 2.04 -11.02
C MET A 1 -8.77 1.11 -9.91
N ILE A 2 -7.53 0.69 -9.99
CA ILE A 2 -6.94 -0.24 -9.03
C ILE A 2 -5.76 0.42 -8.32
N PHE A 3 -5.78 0.40 -6.99
CA PHE A 3 -4.69 0.92 -6.16
C PHE A 3 -3.76 -0.23 -5.79
N GLY A 4 -2.47 -0.08 -6.11
CA GLY A 4 -1.45 -1.04 -5.70
C GLY A 4 -0.83 -0.59 -4.38
N ILE A 5 -0.72 -1.47 -3.40
CA ILE A 5 -0.21 -1.15 -2.08
C ILE A 5 1.11 -1.88 -1.85
N ARG A 6 2.14 -1.14 -1.58
CA ARG A 6 3.48 -1.65 -1.35
C ARG A 6 4.10 -0.95 -0.15
N GLY A 7 4.92 -1.64 0.61
CA GLY A 7 5.51 -1.06 1.79
C GLY A 7 6.80 -1.74 2.24
N ASN A 8 7.45 -1.15 3.23
CA ASN A 8 8.67 -1.68 3.83
C ASN A 8 8.29 -2.76 4.85
N ASN A 9 8.40 -4.01 4.46
CA ASN A 9 7.98 -5.16 5.26
C ASN A 9 8.76 -5.34 6.56
N SER A 10 9.88 -4.64 6.74
CA SER A 10 10.66 -4.72 7.97
C SER A 10 10.12 -3.85 9.09
N LYS A 11 9.11 -3.00 8.82
CA LYS A 11 8.54 -2.10 9.81
C LYS A 11 7.28 -2.70 10.43
N ALA A 12 7.31 -2.90 11.74
CA ALA A 12 6.20 -3.52 12.46
C ALA A 12 4.92 -2.67 12.42
N GLU A 13 5.06 -1.34 12.40
CA GLU A 13 3.92 -0.44 12.36
C GLU A 13 3.22 -0.41 11.00
N LEU A 14 3.77 -1.08 10.00
CA LEU A 14 3.19 -1.08 8.67
C LEU A 14 1.85 -1.82 8.60
N ALA A 15 1.77 -2.97 9.27
CA ALA A 15 0.57 -3.80 9.22
C ALA A 15 -0.70 -3.07 9.71
N PRO A 16 -0.68 -2.35 10.85
CA PRO A 16 -1.85 -1.59 11.27
C PRO A 16 -2.28 -0.53 10.26
N ILE A 17 -1.31 0.15 9.64
CA ILE A 17 -1.57 1.20 8.67
C ILE A 17 -2.21 0.62 7.41
N VAL A 18 -1.67 -0.48 6.90
CA VAL A 18 -2.20 -1.15 5.73
C VAL A 18 -3.60 -1.70 6.00
N HIS A 19 -3.81 -2.26 7.18
CA HIS A 19 -5.12 -2.77 7.58
C HIS A 19 -6.17 -1.67 7.55
N ARG A 20 -5.86 -0.52 8.11
CA ARG A 20 -6.74 0.64 8.10
C ARG A 20 -7.02 1.13 6.68
N LEU A 21 -5.98 1.21 5.86
CA LEU A 21 -6.11 1.64 4.47
C LEU A 21 -7.01 0.71 3.68
N VAL A 22 -6.79 -0.60 3.80
CA VAL A 22 -7.58 -1.61 3.10
C VAL A 22 -9.05 -1.54 3.51
N LYS A 23 -9.31 -1.36 4.80
CA LYS A 23 -10.70 -1.21 5.28
C LYS A 23 -11.36 0.03 4.69
N GLY A 24 -10.62 1.13 4.61
CA GLY A 24 -11.13 2.35 3.99
C GLY A 24 -11.45 2.16 2.52
N LEU A 25 -10.57 1.49 1.80
CA LEU A 25 -10.80 1.21 0.38
C LEU A 25 -11.99 0.29 0.17
N ASP A 26 -12.13 -0.75 1.00
CA ASP A 26 -13.28 -1.65 0.94
C ASP A 26 -14.58 -0.89 1.19
N THR A 27 -14.60 -0.05 2.20
CA THR A 27 -15.78 0.77 2.53
C THR A 27 -16.15 1.70 1.38
N ALA A 28 -15.16 2.26 0.72
CA ALA A 28 -15.38 3.17 -0.41
C ALA A 28 -15.66 2.44 -1.73
N GLY A 29 -15.58 1.12 -1.75
CA GLY A 29 -15.80 0.34 -2.95
C GLY A 29 -14.67 0.46 -3.97
N ILE A 30 -13.46 0.76 -3.51
CA ILE A 30 -12.31 0.95 -4.38
C ILE A 30 -11.49 -0.34 -4.44
N ALA A 31 -11.20 -0.80 -5.66
CA ALA A 31 -10.39 -2.00 -5.85
C ALA A 31 -8.92 -1.73 -5.51
N TYR A 32 -8.27 -2.71 -4.91
CA TYR A 32 -6.86 -2.62 -4.56
C TYR A 32 -6.16 -3.97 -4.77
N ILE A 33 -4.84 -3.90 -4.89
CA ILE A 33 -3.97 -5.07 -4.91
C ILE A 33 -2.86 -4.83 -3.91
N CYS A 34 -2.65 -5.75 -3.00
CA CYS A 34 -1.61 -5.65 -1.98
C CYS A 34 -0.44 -6.56 -2.34
N GLU A 35 0.78 -6.08 -2.13
CA GLU A 35 1.96 -6.91 -2.32
C GLU A 35 1.89 -8.15 -1.42
N LYS A 36 2.30 -9.28 -1.96
CA LYS A 36 2.13 -10.59 -1.32
C LYS A 36 2.69 -10.65 0.11
N GLU A 37 3.91 -10.18 0.32
CA GLU A 37 4.54 -10.22 1.64
C GLU A 37 3.83 -9.32 2.64
N LEU A 38 3.43 -8.15 2.18
CA LEU A 38 2.68 -7.20 3.01
C LEU A 38 1.31 -7.77 3.40
N ALA A 39 0.63 -8.38 2.46
CA ALA A 39 -0.65 -9.02 2.71
C ALA A 39 -0.52 -10.14 3.74
N SER A 40 0.56 -10.90 3.68
CA SER A 40 0.84 -11.96 4.63
C SER A 40 0.97 -11.43 6.06
N GLN A 41 1.68 -10.31 6.22
CA GLN A 41 1.85 -9.68 7.54
C GLN A 41 0.52 -9.17 8.10
N VAL A 42 -0.30 -8.57 7.26
CA VAL A 42 -1.62 -8.07 7.67
C VAL A 42 -2.50 -9.23 8.12
N ARG A 43 -2.52 -10.31 7.37
CA ARG A 43 -3.29 -11.50 7.71
C ARG A 43 -2.88 -12.11 9.05
N LYS A 44 -1.57 -12.19 9.30
CA LYS A 44 -1.05 -12.74 10.55
C LYS A 44 -1.48 -11.93 11.76
N ARG A 45 -1.41 -10.62 11.65
CA ARG A 45 -1.64 -9.73 12.77
C ARG A 45 -3.12 -9.52 13.07
N PHE A 46 -3.92 -9.36 12.03
CA PHE A 46 -5.33 -9.01 12.18
C PHE A 46 -6.29 -10.14 11.86
N LYS A 47 -5.76 -11.24 11.36
CA LYS A 47 -6.56 -12.40 10.94
C LYS A 47 -7.64 -12.04 9.90
N ASP A 48 -7.46 -10.91 9.24
CA ASP A 48 -8.36 -10.48 8.18
C ASP A 48 -8.06 -11.26 6.91
N LYS A 49 -9.11 -11.63 6.22
CA LYS A 49 -8.98 -12.35 4.96
C LYS A 49 -8.99 -11.37 3.80
N LEU A 50 -7.81 -10.98 3.35
CA LEU A 50 -7.70 -10.28 2.08
C LEU A 50 -8.05 -11.27 0.97
N LYS A 51 -8.85 -10.82 0.03
CA LYS A 51 -9.23 -11.67 -1.10
C LYS A 51 -7.99 -12.09 -1.88
N GLN A 52 -7.94 -13.35 -2.32
CA GLN A 52 -6.83 -13.86 -3.10
C GLN A 52 -6.56 -13.00 -4.34
N SER A 53 -7.61 -12.51 -4.97
CA SER A 53 -7.50 -11.65 -6.15
C SER A 53 -6.92 -10.27 -5.84
N SER A 54 -6.84 -9.91 -4.55
CA SER A 54 -6.29 -8.64 -4.10
C SER A 54 -4.84 -8.76 -3.63
N VAL A 55 -4.16 -9.84 -3.98
CA VAL A 55 -2.77 -10.09 -3.60
C VAL A 55 -1.97 -10.43 -4.86
N ALA A 56 -0.80 -9.83 -5.00
CA ALA A 56 0.04 -10.07 -6.17
C ALA A 56 1.53 -9.89 -5.83
N ASP A 57 2.40 -10.47 -6.65
CA ASP A 57 3.83 -10.21 -6.52
C ASP A 57 4.17 -8.82 -7.09
N GLU A 58 5.41 -8.38 -6.92
CA GLU A 58 5.82 -7.04 -7.33
C GLU A 58 5.55 -6.74 -8.80
N LYS A 59 5.84 -7.68 -9.67
CA LYS A 59 5.69 -7.46 -11.12
C LYS A 59 4.23 -7.33 -11.52
N GLU A 60 3.39 -8.21 -11.02
CA GLU A 60 1.96 -8.16 -11.28
C GLU A 60 1.33 -6.92 -10.67
N LEU A 61 1.79 -6.55 -9.48
CA LEU A 61 1.33 -5.33 -8.81
C LEU A 61 1.50 -4.11 -9.72
N ALA A 62 2.71 -3.94 -10.27
CA ALA A 62 3.00 -2.81 -11.13
C ALA A 62 2.18 -2.83 -12.43
N LYS A 63 1.97 -4.02 -12.99
CA LYS A 63 1.21 -4.15 -14.24
C LYS A 63 -0.27 -3.85 -14.07
N ARG A 64 -0.86 -4.24 -12.94
CA ARG A 64 -2.30 -4.19 -12.73
C ARG A 64 -2.79 -2.93 -12.03
N SER A 65 -1.87 -2.13 -11.48
CA SER A 65 -2.24 -0.95 -10.71
C SER A 65 -2.36 0.28 -11.57
N ASP A 66 -3.36 1.09 -11.31
CA ASP A 66 -3.51 2.43 -11.90
C ASP A 66 -2.85 3.49 -11.05
N PHE A 67 -2.73 3.22 -9.76
CA PHE A 67 -2.11 4.07 -8.74
C PHE A 67 -1.27 3.20 -7.83
N MET A 68 -0.11 3.70 -7.41
CA MET A 68 0.71 3.00 -6.43
C MET A 68 0.74 3.77 -5.12
N ILE A 69 0.55 3.06 -4.02
CA ILE A 69 0.71 3.61 -2.67
C ILE A 69 1.95 2.97 -2.06
N SER A 70 2.94 3.78 -1.76
CA SER A 70 4.21 3.33 -1.18
C SER A 70 4.28 3.77 0.28
N ILE A 71 4.31 2.81 1.20
CA ILE A 71 4.28 3.08 2.63
C ILE A 71 5.63 2.71 3.24
N GLY A 72 6.35 3.71 3.74
CA GLY A 72 7.69 3.50 4.29
C GLY A 72 8.46 4.79 4.33
N GLY A 73 9.75 4.72 3.97
CA GLY A 73 10.62 5.88 3.88
C GLY A 73 10.99 6.18 2.44
N ASP A 74 12.02 7.02 2.28
CA ASP A 74 12.50 7.44 0.97
C ASP A 74 13.00 6.26 0.13
N GLY A 75 13.66 5.29 0.77
CA GLY A 75 14.15 4.10 0.08
C GLY A 75 13.02 3.27 -0.51
N THR A 76 11.94 3.12 0.23
CA THR A 76 10.76 2.39 -0.23
C THR A 76 10.11 3.10 -1.41
N PHE A 77 10.02 4.43 -1.32
CA PHE A 77 9.46 5.24 -2.41
C PHE A 77 10.30 5.09 -3.69
N LEU A 78 11.62 5.19 -3.57
CA LEU A 78 12.51 5.05 -4.71
C LEU A 78 12.44 3.65 -5.32
N ALA A 79 12.34 2.62 -4.50
CA ALA A 79 12.19 1.25 -4.99
C ALA A 79 10.87 1.07 -5.73
N THR A 80 9.81 1.70 -5.24
CA THR A 80 8.51 1.68 -5.91
C THR A 80 8.57 2.39 -7.25
N ALA A 81 9.26 3.53 -7.32
CA ALA A 81 9.45 4.26 -8.56
C ALA A 81 10.20 3.42 -9.60
N LYS A 82 11.23 2.68 -9.17
CA LYS A 82 11.96 1.78 -10.07
C LYS A 82 11.07 0.64 -10.55
N LEU A 83 10.25 0.10 -9.69
CA LEU A 83 9.32 -0.97 -10.04
C LEU A 83 8.32 -0.52 -11.10
N VAL A 84 7.78 0.68 -10.93
CA VAL A 84 6.85 1.28 -11.90
C VAL A 84 7.54 1.53 -13.25
N GLY A 85 8.78 2.00 -13.20
CA GLY A 85 9.57 2.23 -14.41
C GLY A 85 8.93 3.24 -15.35
N ASN A 86 8.77 2.86 -16.60
CA ASN A 86 8.22 3.73 -17.65
C ASN A 86 6.70 3.74 -17.70
N ARG A 87 6.04 3.00 -16.84
CA ARG A 87 4.58 3.02 -16.76
C ARG A 87 4.15 4.35 -16.15
N ASN A 88 3.23 5.01 -16.77
CA ASN A 88 2.76 6.33 -16.34
C ASN A 88 1.79 6.20 -15.16
N ILE A 89 2.28 5.68 -14.04
CA ILE A 89 1.46 5.41 -12.85
C ILE A 89 1.85 6.38 -11.75
N PRO A 90 0.91 7.17 -11.23
CA PRO A 90 1.18 8.03 -10.09
C PRO A 90 1.52 7.23 -8.83
N ILE A 91 2.44 7.73 -8.03
CA ILE A 91 2.86 7.10 -6.79
C ILE A 91 2.58 8.05 -5.63
N ILE A 92 1.84 7.55 -4.65
CA ILE A 92 1.58 8.28 -3.42
C ILE A 92 2.47 7.72 -2.33
N GLY A 93 3.35 8.55 -1.78
CA GLY A 93 4.25 8.15 -0.71
C GLY A 93 3.68 8.46 0.65
N VAL A 94 3.69 7.49 1.55
CA VAL A 94 3.33 7.65 2.95
C VAL A 94 4.58 7.39 3.77
N ASN A 95 5.12 8.44 4.39
CA ASN A 95 6.38 8.38 5.12
C ASN A 95 6.12 8.05 6.60
N LEU A 96 6.58 6.89 7.02
CA LEU A 96 6.34 6.41 8.40
C LEU A 96 7.34 6.95 9.41
N GLY A 97 8.59 7.14 9.01
CA GLY A 97 9.65 7.36 9.99
C GLY A 97 9.92 8.81 10.29
N LYS A 98 9.89 9.64 9.28
CA LYS A 98 10.42 10.99 9.37
C LYS A 98 9.42 12.00 9.89
N LEU A 99 8.18 11.83 9.52
CA LEU A 99 7.11 12.76 9.85
C LEU A 99 5.84 11.96 10.12
N GLY A 100 5.84 11.27 11.25
CA GLY A 100 4.72 10.40 11.61
C GLY A 100 3.38 11.10 11.49
N PHE A 101 3.33 12.35 11.88
CA PHE A 101 2.11 13.14 11.78
C PHE A 101 1.69 13.39 10.32
N LEU A 102 2.65 13.58 9.41
CA LEU A 102 2.33 13.73 7.98
C LEU A 102 1.87 12.41 7.38
N ALA A 103 2.45 11.31 7.82
CA ALA A 103 2.02 10.00 7.38
C ALA A 103 0.57 9.75 7.79
N GLU A 104 0.22 10.09 9.03
CA GLU A 104 -1.15 9.97 9.51
C GLU A 104 -2.11 10.86 8.72
N ALA A 105 -1.71 12.10 8.44
CA ALA A 105 -2.52 13.01 7.65
C ALA A 105 -2.77 12.47 6.25
N ASN A 106 -1.75 11.91 5.63
CA ASN A 106 -1.90 11.33 4.29
C ASN A 106 -2.87 10.16 4.29
N ILE A 107 -2.78 9.31 5.31
CA ILE A 107 -3.69 8.17 5.43
C ILE A 107 -5.12 8.65 5.66
N ASP A 108 -5.29 9.64 6.50
CA ASP A 108 -6.62 10.23 6.74
C ASP A 108 -7.21 10.82 5.48
N GLN A 109 -6.39 11.46 4.66
CA GLN A 109 -6.84 11.98 3.37
C GLN A 109 -7.28 10.87 2.43
N MET A 110 -6.56 9.77 2.40
CA MET A 110 -6.93 8.61 1.59
C MET A 110 -8.24 7.99 2.06
N ASP A 111 -8.45 7.91 3.37
CA ASP A 111 -9.67 7.34 3.94
C ASP A 111 -10.91 8.16 3.58
N LYS A 112 -10.73 9.44 3.27
CA LYS A 112 -11.82 10.34 2.91
C LYS A 112 -12.15 10.35 1.42
N VAL A 113 -11.30 9.76 0.62
CA VAL A 113 -11.51 9.66 -0.81
C VAL A 113 -12.33 8.42 -1.15
#